data_44c98dcc3c48088f2cc9b2e67c29060c
#
_entry.id   44c98dcc3c48088f2cc9b2e67c29060c
#
_cell.length_a   1.000
_cell.length_b   1.000
_cell.length_c   1.000
_cell.angle_alpha   90.00
_cell.angle_beta   90.00
_cell.angle_gamma   90.00
#
_symmetry.space_group_name_H-M   'P 1'
#
loop_
_entity.id
_entity.type
_entity.pdbx_description
1 polymer ?
#
loop_
_entity_poly.entity_id
_entity_poly.type
_entity_poly.pdbx_seq_one_letter_code
_entity_poly.pdbx_strand_id
1 'polypeptide(L)'
;MRIAIVPLLALLLLGNAPAADAGWEPIFDGETLEGWTPKITGRALGEDPLTMFIVEDGAIRVSYANYPKFEGEFGHLFWKAPLGAYRIRFEYRLFGETLPGVQRWQASNSGLMFHAQAPETMARDQAFPVSLEVQLLAVPRPTQEPTGNLCTPGTTVVFEGKRDPRHCILSSSPLLPLGRWHRLELEVLPNGEITHFIDGEPVLRYSGAELDPADADARPVIAAAGGKLALRRGYIALQSEGHPVEFRNIELQRLD
;
A
#
# COMPACT_ATOMS: atom_id res chain seq x y z
N MET A 1 -53.58 -24.83 45.85
CA MET A 1 -52.73 -23.71 45.41
C MET A 1 -51.94 -24.23 44.20
N ARG A 2 -52.34 -23.90 42.97
CA ARG A 2 -51.67 -24.36 41.72
C ARG A 2 -50.75 -23.24 41.22
N ILE A 3 -49.47 -23.50 41.19
CA ILE A 3 -48.46 -22.59 40.68
C ILE A 3 -48.41 -22.78 39.15
N ALA A 4 -48.72 -21.73 38.39
CA ALA A 4 -48.58 -21.69 36.93
C ALA A 4 -47.13 -21.29 36.60
N ILE A 5 -46.45 -22.15 35.86
CA ILE A 5 -45.13 -21.87 35.29
C ILE A 5 -45.33 -21.22 33.92
N VAL A 6 -44.91 -19.95 33.77
CA VAL A 6 -44.87 -19.24 32.50
C VAL A 6 -43.52 -19.51 31.85
N PRO A 7 -43.48 -20.03 30.61
CA PRO A 7 -42.19 -20.21 29.90
C PRO A 7 -41.69 -18.86 29.37
N LEU A 8 -40.49 -18.51 29.74
CA LEU A 8 -39.73 -17.35 29.22
C LEU A 8 -39.23 -17.68 27.79
N LEU A 9 -39.86 -17.07 26.81
CA LEU A 9 -39.47 -17.20 25.41
C LEU A 9 -38.23 -16.30 25.17
N ALA A 10 -37.06 -16.88 25.06
CA ALA A 10 -35.84 -16.15 24.68
C ALA A 10 -35.86 -15.82 23.18
N LEU A 11 -36.05 -14.55 22.87
CA LEU A 11 -35.96 -14.02 21.49
C LEU A 11 -34.49 -13.93 21.10
N LEU A 12 -33.98 -14.86 20.28
CA LEU A 12 -32.67 -14.77 19.64
C LEU A 12 -32.74 -13.67 18.57
N LEU A 13 -32.18 -12.52 18.86
CA LEU A 13 -31.89 -11.49 17.88
C LEU A 13 -30.74 -11.98 16.98
N LEU A 14 -31.07 -12.54 15.84
CA LEU A 14 -30.15 -12.74 14.72
C LEU A 14 -29.77 -11.35 14.19
N GLY A 15 -28.65 -10.81 14.64
CA GLY A 15 -28.08 -9.61 14.06
C GLY A 15 -27.65 -9.91 12.62
N ASN A 16 -28.35 -9.32 11.64
CA ASN A 16 -27.84 -9.29 10.27
C ASN A 16 -26.52 -8.52 10.26
N ALA A 17 -25.40 -9.21 10.00
CA ALA A 17 -24.15 -8.55 9.63
C ALA A 17 -24.40 -7.72 8.34
N PRO A 18 -23.90 -6.51 8.23
CA PRO A 18 -24.10 -5.69 7.05
C PRO A 18 -23.49 -6.38 5.81
N ALA A 19 -24.22 -6.37 4.70
CA ALA A 19 -23.85 -6.97 3.42
C ALA A 19 -22.58 -6.38 2.75
N ALA A 20 -21.90 -5.45 3.43
CA ALA A 20 -20.75 -4.71 2.91
C ALA A 20 -19.43 -5.51 2.83
N ASP A 21 -19.34 -6.69 3.45
CA ASP A 21 -18.10 -7.48 3.52
C ASP A 21 -18.10 -8.75 2.64
N ALA A 22 -19.08 -8.92 1.78
CA ALA A 22 -19.10 -10.05 0.87
C ALA A 22 -17.97 -9.94 -0.18
N GLY A 23 -17.09 -10.96 -0.22
CA GLY A 23 -16.00 -11.04 -1.20
C GLY A 23 -14.65 -10.47 -0.76
N TRP A 24 -14.54 -9.89 0.43
CA TRP A 24 -13.27 -9.50 1.01
C TRP A 24 -12.61 -10.70 1.71
N GLU A 25 -11.32 -10.91 1.43
CA GLU A 25 -10.48 -11.93 2.06
C GLU A 25 -9.31 -11.25 2.80
N PRO A 26 -9.04 -11.60 4.06
CA PRO A 26 -7.86 -11.10 4.76
C PRO A 26 -6.60 -11.68 4.11
N ILE A 27 -5.62 -10.81 3.81
CA ILE A 27 -4.30 -11.19 3.30
C ILE A 27 -3.17 -10.95 4.32
N PHE A 28 -3.54 -10.57 5.54
CA PHE A 28 -2.71 -10.50 6.72
C PHE A 28 -3.52 -11.02 7.92
N ASP A 29 -2.93 -11.96 8.66
CA ASP A 29 -3.58 -12.67 9.77
C ASP A 29 -3.51 -11.92 11.12
N GLY A 30 -2.73 -10.84 11.20
CA GLY A 30 -2.47 -10.10 12.44
C GLY A 30 -1.35 -10.71 13.29
N GLU A 31 -0.77 -11.84 12.92
CA GLU A 31 0.18 -12.60 13.74
C GLU A 31 1.51 -12.85 13.05
N THR A 32 1.51 -13.06 11.71
CA THR A 32 2.70 -13.47 10.96
C THR A 32 2.86 -12.68 9.66
N LEU A 33 4.07 -12.70 9.10
CA LEU A 33 4.34 -12.20 7.74
C LEU A 33 4.17 -13.31 6.68
N GLU A 34 3.39 -14.35 6.95
CA GLU A 34 3.16 -15.42 5.97
C GLU A 34 2.55 -14.85 4.68
N GLY A 35 3.14 -15.19 3.54
CA GLY A 35 2.74 -14.66 2.23
C GLY A 35 3.31 -13.29 1.90
N TRP A 36 4.12 -12.70 2.78
CA TRP A 36 4.80 -11.43 2.57
C TRP A 36 6.31 -11.62 2.52
N THR A 37 6.99 -10.96 1.58
CA THR A 37 8.43 -11.10 1.39
C THR A 37 9.08 -9.72 1.30
N PRO A 38 10.08 -9.41 2.16
CA PRO A 38 10.77 -8.13 2.12
C PRO A 38 11.77 -8.07 0.95
N LYS A 39 11.87 -6.92 0.30
CA LYS A 39 12.94 -6.52 -0.59
C LYS A 39 13.46 -5.17 -0.12
N ILE A 40 14.68 -5.16 0.37
CA ILE A 40 15.34 -3.96 0.91
C ILE A 40 16.51 -3.61 0.00
N THR A 41 16.73 -2.32 -0.27
CA THR A 41 17.86 -1.82 -1.07
C THR A 41 19.18 -2.36 -0.53
N GLY A 42 20.05 -2.88 -1.42
CA GLY A 42 21.32 -3.49 -1.06
C GLY A 42 21.22 -4.92 -0.52
N ARG A 43 20.01 -5.49 -0.40
CA ARG A 43 19.77 -6.85 0.14
C ARG A 43 19.19 -7.79 -0.92
N ALA A 44 19.42 -9.09 -0.76
CA ALA A 44 18.72 -10.08 -1.55
C ALA A 44 17.23 -10.14 -1.16
N LEU A 45 16.38 -10.66 -2.04
CA LEU A 45 14.97 -10.88 -1.76
C LEU A 45 14.80 -11.79 -0.54
N GLY A 46 13.97 -11.40 0.40
CA GLY A 46 13.71 -12.13 1.63
C GLY A 46 14.68 -11.79 2.79
N GLU A 47 15.76 -11.05 2.54
CA GLU A 47 16.68 -10.64 3.60
C GLU A 47 16.20 -9.37 4.32
N ASP A 48 16.01 -9.48 5.63
CA ASP A 48 15.73 -8.38 6.54
C ASP A 48 16.54 -8.51 7.84
N PRO A 49 17.87 -8.34 7.78
CA PRO A 49 18.76 -8.63 8.91
C PRO A 49 18.60 -7.67 10.09
N LEU A 50 17.99 -6.51 9.89
CA LEU A 50 17.76 -5.51 10.93
C LEU A 50 16.29 -5.43 11.35
N THR A 51 15.47 -6.40 10.92
CA THR A 51 14.06 -6.53 11.29
C THR A 51 13.26 -5.23 11.04
N MET A 52 13.36 -4.73 9.79
CA MET A 52 12.61 -3.57 9.33
C MET A 52 11.10 -3.83 9.34
N PHE A 53 10.69 -5.04 8.96
CA PHE A 53 9.29 -5.44 8.96
C PHE A 53 9.03 -6.46 10.07
N ILE A 54 8.23 -6.07 11.05
CA ILE A 54 7.84 -6.92 12.18
C ILE A 54 6.31 -6.97 12.31
N VAL A 55 5.80 -7.94 13.05
CA VAL A 55 4.40 -7.94 13.51
C VAL A 55 4.37 -7.58 14.98
N GLU A 56 3.60 -6.57 15.32
CA GLU A 56 3.41 -6.14 16.70
C GLU A 56 1.98 -5.60 16.89
N ASP A 57 1.32 -6.01 17.97
CA ASP A 57 -0.05 -5.57 18.32
C ASP A 57 -1.09 -5.76 17.19
N GLY A 58 -0.99 -6.84 16.41
CA GLY A 58 -1.91 -7.13 15.31
C GLY A 58 -1.68 -6.29 14.04
N ALA A 59 -0.53 -5.64 13.93
CA ALA A 59 -0.16 -4.83 12.79
C ALA A 59 1.21 -5.21 12.22
N ILE A 60 1.37 -5.08 10.91
CA ILE A 60 2.69 -5.01 10.27
C ILE A 60 3.28 -3.65 10.61
N ARG A 61 4.41 -3.63 11.28
CA ARG A 61 5.13 -2.41 11.64
C ARG A 61 6.43 -2.29 10.87
N VAL A 62 6.66 -1.14 10.25
CA VAL A 62 7.98 -0.72 9.82
C VAL A 62 8.73 -0.18 11.03
N SER A 63 9.75 -0.92 11.46
CA SER A 63 10.56 -0.65 12.63
C SER A 63 11.96 -0.18 12.24
N TYR A 64 12.41 0.88 12.88
CA TYR A 64 13.80 1.36 12.75
C TYR A 64 14.59 1.23 14.06
N ALA A 65 14.14 0.36 14.97
CA ALA A 65 14.79 0.18 16.28
C ALA A 65 16.28 -0.21 16.16
N ASN A 66 16.65 -0.92 15.09
CA ASN A 66 18.01 -1.37 14.82
C ASN A 66 18.74 -0.49 13.79
N TYR A 67 18.18 0.64 13.41
CA TYR A 67 18.76 1.59 12.44
C TYR A 67 19.19 2.87 13.15
N PRO A 68 20.50 3.17 13.26
CA PRO A 68 20.97 4.42 13.91
C PRO A 68 20.66 5.66 13.06
N LYS A 69 20.57 5.49 11.75
CA LYS A 69 20.25 6.51 10.74
C LYS A 69 19.81 5.85 9.46
N PHE A 70 19.18 6.59 8.57
CA PHE A 70 18.85 6.17 7.21
C PHE A 70 20.05 6.36 6.27
N GLU A 71 20.48 5.31 5.60
CA GLU A 71 21.59 5.32 4.64
C GLU A 71 21.15 4.87 3.23
N GLY A 72 19.84 4.97 2.94
CA GLY A 72 19.26 4.57 1.66
C GLY A 72 18.59 3.20 1.66
N GLU A 73 18.29 2.67 2.85
CA GLU A 73 17.61 1.39 3.01
C GLU A 73 16.08 1.54 2.79
N PHE A 74 15.70 1.77 1.53
CA PHE A 74 14.29 1.66 1.15
C PHE A 74 13.84 0.21 1.22
N GLY A 75 12.68 -0.04 1.79
CA GLY A 75 12.13 -1.38 1.94
C GLY A 75 10.74 -1.49 1.36
N HIS A 76 10.46 -2.67 0.78
CA HIS A 76 9.15 -3.00 0.22
C HIS A 76 8.78 -4.41 0.66
N LEU A 77 7.65 -4.55 1.36
CA LEU A 77 7.13 -5.83 1.80
C LEU A 77 6.09 -6.31 0.78
N PHE A 78 6.49 -7.23 -0.08
CA PHE A 78 5.69 -7.71 -1.22
C PHE A 78 4.72 -8.81 -0.82
N TRP A 79 3.47 -8.71 -1.25
CA TRP A 79 2.52 -9.80 -1.24
C TRP A 79 2.85 -10.86 -2.30
N LYS A 80 2.68 -12.14 -1.96
CA LYS A 80 3.14 -13.32 -2.72
C LYS A 80 2.62 -13.47 -4.15
N ALA A 81 1.57 -12.75 -4.55
CA ALA A 81 0.91 -12.98 -5.83
C ALA A 81 0.61 -11.68 -6.59
N PRO A 82 0.82 -11.66 -7.91
CA PRO A 82 0.42 -10.53 -8.73
C PRO A 82 -1.10 -10.46 -8.89
N LEU A 83 -1.63 -9.24 -8.97
CA LEU A 83 -3.05 -8.92 -9.04
C LEU A 83 -3.38 -8.18 -10.34
N GLY A 84 -4.53 -8.46 -10.94
CA GLY A 84 -5.07 -7.79 -12.12
C GLY A 84 -6.07 -6.71 -11.75
N ALA A 85 -7.36 -7.05 -11.74
CA ALA A 85 -8.42 -6.17 -11.24
C ALA A 85 -8.80 -6.58 -9.81
N TYR A 86 -8.86 -5.61 -8.90
CA TYR A 86 -9.11 -5.86 -7.48
C TYR A 86 -9.44 -4.59 -6.74
N ARG A 87 -9.92 -4.78 -5.50
CA ARG A 87 -9.87 -3.78 -4.44
C ARG A 87 -8.96 -4.28 -3.34
N ILE A 88 -8.19 -3.38 -2.73
CA ILE A 88 -7.48 -3.63 -1.48
C ILE A 88 -7.81 -2.54 -0.51
N ARG A 89 -8.01 -2.89 0.76
CA ARG A 89 -8.24 -1.95 1.84
C ARG A 89 -7.42 -2.33 3.06
N PHE A 90 -6.98 -1.33 3.80
CA PHE A 90 -6.30 -1.51 5.08
C PHE A 90 -6.34 -0.22 5.90
N GLU A 91 -6.07 -0.35 7.18
CA GLU A 91 -5.79 0.80 8.04
C GLU A 91 -4.29 1.01 8.14
N TYR A 92 -3.85 2.27 8.12
CA TYR A 92 -2.46 2.67 8.29
C TYR A 92 -2.32 3.79 9.31
N ARG A 93 -1.14 3.87 9.95
CA ARG A 93 -0.79 4.91 10.89
C ARG A 93 0.69 5.23 10.78
N LEU A 94 1.04 6.44 10.31
CA LEU A 94 2.39 6.98 10.48
C LEU A 94 2.51 7.52 11.90
N PHE A 95 3.62 7.22 12.59
CA PHE A 95 3.78 7.58 14.00
C PHE A 95 5.26 7.76 14.37
N GLY A 96 5.52 8.25 15.59
CA GLY A 96 6.88 8.42 16.08
C GLY A 96 7.68 9.51 15.36
N GLU A 97 8.97 9.34 15.32
CA GLU A 97 9.92 10.29 14.75
C GLU A 97 10.53 9.72 13.46
N THR A 98 10.80 10.62 12.53
CA THR A 98 11.54 10.30 11.31
C THR A 98 12.98 9.92 11.65
N LEU A 99 13.50 8.87 11.03
CA LEU A 99 14.87 8.41 11.24
C LEU A 99 15.88 9.50 10.83
N PRO A 100 16.97 9.74 11.60
CA PRO A 100 18.03 10.66 11.19
C PRO A 100 18.62 10.27 9.82
N GLY A 101 18.96 11.25 8.99
CA GLY A 101 19.56 11.02 7.68
C GLY A 101 18.57 11.00 6.51
N VAL A 102 17.26 10.96 6.75
CA VAL A 102 16.25 11.06 5.70
C VAL A 102 16.22 12.45 5.06
N GLN A 103 15.82 12.51 3.81
CA GLN A 103 15.58 13.76 3.11
C GLN A 103 14.20 14.34 3.46
N ARG A 104 14.00 15.63 3.19
CA ARG A 104 12.75 16.33 3.56
C ARG A 104 11.47 15.67 3.00
N TRP A 105 11.53 15.11 1.80
CA TRP A 105 10.38 14.47 1.16
C TRP A 105 10.02 13.10 1.77
N GLN A 106 10.98 12.44 2.44
CA GLN A 106 10.76 11.16 3.12
C GLN A 106 10.12 11.32 4.51
N ALA A 107 10.13 12.53 5.08
CA ALA A 107 9.56 12.75 6.40
C ALA A 107 8.05 12.48 6.41
N SER A 108 7.58 11.65 7.36
CA SER A 108 6.17 11.22 7.49
C SER A 108 5.61 10.68 6.17
N ASN A 109 6.39 9.80 5.52
CA ASN A 109 6.10 9.21 4.21
C ASN A 109 6.17 7.69 4.25
N SER A 110 5.27 7.06 3.52
CA SER A 110 5.18 5.65 3.23
C SER A 110 4.27 5.46 2.00
N GLY A 111 3.99 4.22 1.58
CA GLY A 111 3.11 3.98 0.43
C GLY A 111 2.65 2.54 0.28
N LEU A 112 1.66 2.38 -0.59
CA LEU A 112 1.28 1.11 -1.20
C LEU A 112 1.74 1.12 -2.65
N MET A 113 2.78 0.33 -2.95
CA MET A 113 3.16 0.06 -4.33
C MET A 113 2.16 -0.92 -4.94
N PHE A 114 1.76 -0.71 -6.19
CA PHE A 114 0.84 -1.62 -6.89
C PHE A 114 1.13 -1.64 -8.40
N HIS A 115 0.63 -2.65 -9.10
CA HIS A 115 1.11 -3.00 -10.42
C HIS A 115 2.65 -3.05 -10.48
N ALA A 116 3.27 -3.39 -9.34
CA ALA A 116 4.71 -3.41 -9.22
C ALA A 116 5.33 -4.58 -10.00
N GLN A 117 6.56 -4.36 -10.49
CA GLN A 117 7.39 -5.44 -11.04
C GLN A 117 7.52 -6.59 -10.04
N ALA A 118 7.78 -7.78 -10.52
CA ALA A 118 8.04 -8.93 -9.66
C ALA A 118 9.28 -8.68 -8.79
N PRO A 119 9.22 -8.93 -7.46
CA PRO A 119 10.31 -8.57 -6.54
C PRO A 119 11.64 -9.24 -6.89
N GLU A 120 11.62 -10.44 -7.46
CA GLU A 120 12.81 -11.17 -7.94
C GLU A 120 13.49 -10.51 -9.15
N THR A 121 12.80 -9.60 -9.85
CA THR A 121 13.34 -8.85 -10.99
C THR A 121 13.95 -7.51 -10.60
N MET A 122 13.77 -7.09 -9.35
CA MET A 122 14.42 -5.88 -8.85
C MET A 122 15.94 -6.07 -8.76
N ALA A 123 16.69 -5.08 -9.24
CA ALA A 123 18.12 -5.06 -8.99
C ALA A 123 18.42 -4.98 -7.49
N ARG A 124 19.60 -5.46 -7.07
CA ARG A 124 19.98 -5.49 -5.66
C ARG A 124 19.87 -4.12 -5.00
N ASP A 125 20.37 -3.09 -5.69
CA ASP A 125 20.46 -1.71 -5.19
C ASP A 125 19.32 -0.81 -5.70
N GLN A 126 18.28 -1.38 -6.35
CA GLN A 126 17.12 -0.64 -6.81
C GLN A 126 16.34 -0.13 -5.59
N ALA A 127 16.13 1.19 -5.53
CA ALA A 127 15.48 1.85 -4.40
C ALA A 127 13.96 1.61 -4.38
N PHE A 128 13.32 1.69 -5.54
CA PHE A 128 11.86 1.51 -5.70
C PHE A 128 11.55 0.50 -6.79
N PRO A 129 10.53 -0.36 -6.63
CA PRO A 129 10.05 -1.16 -7.75
C PRO A 129 9.47 -0.26 -8.84
N VAL A 130 9.62 -0.65 -10.09
CA VAL A 130 8.83 -0.08 -11.18
C VAL A 130 7.36 -0.37 -10.90
N SER A 131 6.55 0.64 -10.63
CA SER A 131 5.19 0.50 -10.10
C SER A 131 4.38 1.80 -10.23
N LEU A 132 3.13 1.74 -9.81
CA LEU A 132 2.37 2.88 -9.29
C LEU A 132 2.43 2.85 -7.76
N GLU A 133 2.27 4.00 -7.12
CA GLU A 133 2.27 4.13 -5.66
C GLU A 133 1.07 4.95 -5.20
N VAL A 134 0.33 4.46 -4.21
CA VAL A 134 -0.51 5.31 -3.37
C VAL A 134 0.35 5.84 -2.25
N GLN A 135 0.79 7.09 -2.37
CA GLN A 135 1.64 7.74 -1.37
C GLN A 135 0.85 8.09 -0.12
N LEU A 136 1.34 7.67 1.04
CA LEU A 136 0.74 7.87 2.36
C LEU A 136 1.55 8.89 3.15
N LEU A 137 0.93 10.01 3.48
CA LEU A 137 1.57 11.14 4.15
C LEU A 137 0.81 11.52 5.42
N ALA A 138 1.53 12.10 6.39
CA ALA A 138 0.92 12.67 7.60
C ALA A 138 1.61 13.99 7.98
N VAL A 139 0.86 14.88 8.64
CA VAL A 139 1.38 16.14 9.16
C VAL A 139 1.57 16.06 10.69
N PRO A 140 2.59 16.75 11.28
CA PRO A 140 3.48 17.72 10.62
C PRO A 140 4.56 17.08 9.74
N ARG A 141 4.84 17.71 8.61
CA ARG A 141 5.95 17.38 7.70
C ARG A 141 6.49 18.66 7.04
N PRO A 142 7.73 18.62 6.46
CA PRO A 142 8.31 19.81 5.84
C PRO A 142 7.52 20.39 4.66
N THR A 143 6.73 19.56 3.97
CA THR A 143 5.81 19.96 2.89
C THR A 143 4.36 19.75 3.34
N GLN A 144 3.45 20.58 2.87
CA GLN A 144 2.03 20.49 3.21
C GLN A 144 1.29 19.84 2.03
N GLU A 145 1.50 18.51 1.87
CA GLU A 145 0.89 17.73 0.81
C GLU A 145 -0.15 16.77 1.39
N PRO A 146 -1.27 16.52 0.68
CA PRO A 146 -2.28 15.56 1.11
C PRO A 146 -1.73 14.13 1.09
N THR A 147 -2.44 13.20 1.69
CA THR A 147 -2.22 11.76 1.57
C THR A 147 -3.00 11.18 0.38
N GLY A 148 -2.69 9.94 -0.04
CA GLY A 148 -3.40 9.29 -1.15
C GLY A 148 -3.00 9.81 -2.53
N ASN A 149 -1.87 10.49 -2.66
CA ASN A 149 -1.32 10.92 -3.93
C ASN A 149 -0.97 9.70 -4.82
N LEU A 150 -0.87 9.91 -6.12
CA LEU A 150 -0.23 8.96 -7.02
C LEU A 150 1.21 9.37 -7.24
N CYS A 151 2.18 8.44 -7.07
CA CYS A 151 3.53 8.57 -7.62
C CYS A 151 3.81 7.42 -8.60
N THR A 152 4.70 7.65 -9.56
CA THR A 152 4.88 6.80 -10.75
C THR A 152 6.34 6.41 -10.98
N PRO A 153 7.00 5.65 -10.06
CA PRO A 153 8.36 5.20 -10.28
C PRO A 153 8.42 4.25 -11.51
N GLY A 154 9.13 4.68 -12.56
CA GLY A 154 9.28 3.93 -13.82
C GLY A 154 8.00 3.74 -14.63
N THR A 155 6.95 4.51 -14.34
CA THR A 155 5.63 4.37 -14.98
C THR A 155 5.04 5.73 -15.36
N THR A 156 3.96 5.71 -16.14
CA THR A 156 3.15 6.88 -16.49
C THR A 156 1.67 6.53 -16.47
N VAL A 157 0.81 7.54 -16.39
CA VAL A 157 -0.65 7.38 -16.40
C VAL A 157 -1.32 8.40 -17.31
N VAL A 158 -2.60 8.18 -17.59
CA VAL A 158 -3.51 9.17 -18.16
C VAL A 158 -4.31 9.81 -17.02
N PHE A 159 -4.09 11.08 -16.78
CA PHE A 159 -4.83 11.90 -15.82
C PHE A 159 -5.56 13.02 -16.56
N GLU A 160 -6.86 13.24 -16.25
CA GLU A 160 -7.71 14.23 -16.95
C GLU A 160 -7.68 14.10 -18.48
N GLY A 161 -7.65 12.84 -18.96
CA GLY A 161 -7.69 12.51 -20.40
C GLY A 161 -6.36 12.70 -21.15
N LYS A 162 -5.25 12.98 -20.46
CA LYS A 162 -3.92 13.18 -21.06
C LYS A 162 -2.85 12.37 -20.30
N ARG A 163 -1.82 11.90 -21.03
CA ARG A 163 -0.62 11.35 -20.39
C ARG A 163 0.01 12.45 -19.51
N ASP A 164 0.21 12.13 -18.24
CA ASP A 164 0.75 13.07 -17.28
C ASP A 164 2.26 12.83 -17.08
N PRO A 165 3.12 13.84 -17.27
CA PRO A 165 4.56 13.70 -17.11
C PRO A 165 5.05 13.89 -15.67
N ARG A 166 4.17 14.24 -14.73
CA ARG A 166 4.55 14.44 -13.33
C ARG A 166 4.89 13.12 -12.68
N HIS A 167 5.96 13.11 -11.88
CA HIS A 167 6.29 11.96 -11.05
C HIS A 167 5.21 11.69 -9.98
N CYS A 168 4.67 12.76 -9.37
CA CYS A 168 3.55 12.64 -8.44
C CYS A 168 2.40 13.57 -8.80
N ILE A 169 1.17 13.07 -8.64
CA ILE A 169 -0.11 13.79 -8.82
C ILE A 169 -0.78 13.86 -7.45
N LEU A 170 -1.08 15.07 -6.98
CA LEU A 170 -1.68 15.28 -5.68
C LEU A 170 -3.17 14.87 -5.69
N SER A 171 -3.59 14.26 -4.59
CA SER A 171 -4.98 13.93 -4.32
C SER A 171 -5.77 15.13 -3.78
N SER A 172 -7.08 14.98 -3.66
CA SER A 172 -7.95 15.94 -2.97
C SER A 172 -8.17 15.62 -1.48
N SER A 173 -7.39 14.69 -0.90
CA SER A 173 -7.50 14.34 0.52
C SER A 173 -7.16 15.53 1.42
N PRO A 174 -7.79 15.67 2.59
CA PRO A 174 -7.31 16.60 3.60
C PRO A 174 -5.92 16.21 4.12
N LEU A 175 -5.25 17.15 4.78
CA LEU A 175 -4.03 16.88 5.53
C LEU A 175 -4.38 16.03 6.77
N LEU A 176 -3.78 14.86 6.90
CA LEU A 176 -4.07 13.94 7.98
C LEU A 176 -2.99 14.00 9.08
N PRO A 177 -3.39 13.97 10.37
CA PRO A 177 -2.44 14.08 11.47
C PRO A 177 -1.65 12.78 11.70
N LEU A 178 -0.39 12.95 12.09
CA LEU A 178 0.47 11.87 12.58
C LEU A 178 -0.14 11.17 13.82
N GLY A 179 0.09 9.87 13.95
CA GLY A 179 -0.31 9.07 15.12
C GLY A 179 -1.76 8.60 15.13
N ARG A 180 -2.53 8.85 14.08
CA ARG A 180 -3.92 8.38 13.95
C ARG A 180 -4.04 7.30 12.88
N TRP A 181 -4.93 6.34 13.12
CA TRP A 181 -5.32 5.36 12.13
C TRP A 181 -6.24 5.99 11.09
N HIS A 182 -5.91 5.74 9.82
CA HIS A 182 -6.69 6.12 8.65
C HIS A 182 -6.87 4.90 7.75
N ARG A 183 -7.92 4.89 6.96
CA ARG A 183 -8.20 3.80 6.03
C ARG A 183 -7.85 4.21 4.62
N LEU A 184 -7.00 3.40 3.97
CA LEU A 184 -6.83 3.40 2.52
C LEU A 184 -7.74 2.35 1.91
N GLU A 185 -8.37 2.68 0.76
CA GLU A 185 -8.87 1.70 -0.19
C GLU A 185 -8.35 2.09 -1.59
N LEU A 186 -7.87 1.09 -2.33
CA LEU A 186 -7.47 1.21 -3.73
C LEU A 186 -8.38 0.32 -4.56
N GLU A 187 -9.02 0.89 -5.59
CA GLU A 187 -9.80 0.16 -6.58
C GLU A 187 -9.08 0.17 -7.92
N VAL A 188 -8.86 -1.02 -8.49
CA VAL A 188 -8.29 -1.25 -9.82
C VAL A 188 -9.30 -2.04 -10.64
N LEU A 189 -9.99 -1.37 -11.56
CA LEU A 189 -11.05 -1.97 -12.35
C LEU A 189 -10.52 -2.72 -13.59
N PRO A 190 -11.27 -3.71 -14.14
CA PRO A 190 -10.87 -4.45 -15.35
C PRO A 190 -10.66 -3.57 -16.58
N ASN A 191 -11.36 -2.42 -16.66
CA ASN A 191 -11.19 -1.44 -17.75
C ASN A 191 -9.91 -0.60 -17.61
N GLY A 192 -9.18 -0.73 -16.49
CA GLY A 192 -7.95 0.00 -16.18
C GLY A 192 -8.17 1.37 -15.54
N GLU A 193 -9.38 1.68 -15.09
CA GLU A 193 -9.62 2.80 -14.19
C GLU A 193 -9.13 2.46 -12.79
N ILE A 194 -8.52 3.44 -12.14
CA ILE A 194 -7.94 3.32 -10.80
C ILE A 194 -8.46 4.47 -9.94
N THR A 195 -8.90 4.15 -8.72
CA THR A 195 -9.39 5.15 -7.76
C THR A 195 -8.76 4.92 -6.40
N HIS A 196 -8.24 5.99 -5.79
CA HIS A 196 -7.78 6.01 -4.41
C HIS A 196 -8.89 6.56 -3.52
N PHE A 197 -9.10 5.91 -2.36
CA PHE A 197 -10.03 6.37 -1.34
C PHE A 197 -9.29 6.53 -0.01
N ILE A 198 -9.54 7.61 0.69
CA ILE A 198 -9.05 7.84 2.06
C ILE A 198 -10.26 8.04 2.98
N ASP A 199 -10.33 7.25 4.04
CA ASP A 199 -11.43 7.24 5.02
C ASP A 199 -12.81 7.11 4.35
N GLY A 200 -12.89 6.37 3.23
CA GLY A 200 -14.10 6.10 2.45
C GLY A 200 -14.42 7.12 1.35
N GLU A 201 -13.69 8.24 1.29
CA GLU A 201 -13.90 9.28 0.27
C GLU A 201 -12.96 9.07 -0.93
N PRO A 202 -13.46 9.15 -2.18
CA PRO A 202 -12.61 9.07 -3.37
C PRO A 202 -11.81 10.37 -3.49
N VAL A 203 -10.47 10.24 -3.51
CA VAL A 203 -9.56 11.39 -3.47
C VAL A 203 -8.72 11.57 -4.75
N LEU A 204 -8.60 10.52 -5.57
CA LEU A 204 -7.88 10.60 -6.85
C LEU A 204 -8.39 9.51 -7.79
N ARG A 205 -8.58 9.85 -9.08
CA ARG A 205 -8.95 8.92 -10.15
C ARG A 205 -8.14 9.16 -11.41
N TYR A 206 -7.69 8.09 -12.04
CA TYR A 206 -6.92 8.10 -13.27
C TYR A 206 -7.02 6.75 -14.00
N SER A 207 -6.33 6.61 -15.14
CA SER A 207 -6.33 5.38 -15.93
C SER A 207 -5.06 5.28 -16.79
N GLY A 208 -5.01 4.27 -17.67
CA GLY A 208 -3.97 4.18 -18.69
C GLY A 208 -2.57 4.02 -18.13
N ALA A 209 -2.40 3.20 -17.10
CA ALA A 209 -1.10 2.89 -16.52
C ALA A 209 -0.20 2.20 -17.55
N GLU A 210 1.02 2.71 -17.73
CA GLU A 210 2.02 2.20 -18.67
C GLU A 210 3.42 2.30 -18.06
N LEU A 211 4.30 1.39 -18.49
CA LEU A 211 5.74 1.47 -18.23
C LEU A 211 6.34 2.67 -18.99
N ASP A 212 7.29 3.38 -18.36
CA ASP A 212 7.97 4.51 -18.99
C ASP A 212 9.26 4.07 -19.69
N PRO A 213 9.36 4.09 -21.04
CA PRO A 213 10.59 3.72 -21.74
C PRO A 213 11.78 4.65 -21.46
N ALA A 214 11.54 5.86 -20.95
CA ALA A 214 12.61 6.80 -20.59
C ALA A 214 13.29 6.41 -19.27
N ASP A 215 12.58 5.69 -18.41
CA ASP A 215 13.09 5.26 -17.10
C ASP A 215 14.09 4.10 -17.23
N ALA A 216 15.19 4.16 -16.47
CA ALA A 216 16.27 3.17 -16.55
C ALA A 216 15.85 1.81 -15.96
N ASP A 217 15.09 1.82 -14.86
CA ASP A 217 14.64 0.60 -14.19
C ASP A 217 13.45 -0.04 -14.91
N ALA A 218 12.64 0.75 -15.62
CA ALA A 218 11.53 0.24 -16.43
C ALA A 218 11.98 -0.49 -17.71
N ARG A 219 13.12 -0.12 -18.30
CA ARG A 219 13.60 -0.73 -19.56
C ARG A 219 13.76 -2.25 -19.51
N PRO A 220 14.38 -2.85 -18.47
CA PRO A 220 14.43 -4.31 -18.32
C PRO A 220 13.05 -4.96 -18.21
N VAL A 221 12.12 -4.32 -17.49
CA VAL A 221 10.73 -4.79 -17.33
C VAL A 221 10.00 -4.77 -18.67
N ILE A 222 10.15 -3.69 -19.46
CA ILE A 222 9.61 -3.57 -20.82
C ILE A 222 10.18 -4.66 -21.74
N ALA A 223 11.49 -4.90 -21.69
CA ALA A 223 12.12 -5.95 -22.49
C ALA A 223 11.56 -7.34 -22.14
N ALA A 224 11.43 -7.66 -20.85
CA ALA A 224 10.83 -8.90 -20.37
C ALA A 224 9.34 -9.05 -20.78
N ALA A 225 8.62 -7.94 -20.91
CA ALA A 225 7.23 -7.90 -21.39
C ALA A 225 7.11 -7.94 -22.92
N GLY A 226 8.21 -8.16 -23.66
CA GLY A 226 8.21 -8.17 -25.13
C GLY A 226 7.90 -6.82 -25.75
N GLY A 227 8.30 -5.72 -25.12
CA GLY A 227 8.06 -4.36 -25.58
C GLY A 227 6.68 -3.79 -25.24
N LYS A 228 5.83 -4.49 -24.54
CA LYS A 228 4.50 -4.03 -24.12
C LYS A 228 4.63 -3.02 -22.98
N LEU A 229 3.97 -1.86 -23.12
CA LEU A 229 3.99 -0.82 -22.10
C LEU A 229 2.80 -0.89 -21.14
N ALA A 230 1.63 -1.34 -21.59
CA ALA A 230 0.41 -1.34 -20.80
C ALA A 230 0.57 -2.17 -19.51
N LEU A 231 0.31 -1.53 -18.38
CA LEU A 231 0.36 -2.13 -17.05
C LEU A 231 -1.05 -2.55 -16.63
N ARG A 232 -1.30 -3.86 -16.60
CA ARG A 232 -2.63 -4.43 -16.29
C ARG A 232 -2.60 -5.39 -15.12
N ARG A 233 -1.42 -5.77 -14.66
CA ARG A 233 -1.20 -6.74 -13.59
C ARG A 233 0.18 -6.51 -12.99
N GLY A 234 0.31 -6.74 -11.68
CA GLY A 234 1.58 -6.64 -10.97
C GLY A 234 1.42 -6.95 -9.50
N TYR A 235 2.50 -6.85 -8.77
CA TYR A 235 2.52 -7.10 -7.34
C TYR A 235 2.05 -5.87 -6.56
N ILE A 236 1.67 -6.09 -5.30
CA ILE A 236 1.51 -5.04 -4.30
C ILE A 236 2.64 -5.14 -3.27
N ALA A 237 3.06 -3.99 -2.72
CA ALA A 237 4.01 -3.95 -1.62
C ALA A 237 3.76 -2.77 -0.68
N LEU A 238 3.95 -2.99 0.61
CA LEU A 238 3.95 -1.94 1.63
C LEU A 238 5.35 -1.33 1.72
N GLN A 239 5.45 0.00 1.73
CA GLN A 239 6.71 0.73 1.61
C GLN A 239 7.26 1.18 2.96
N SER A 240 8.59 1.23 3.04
CA SER A 240 9.41 1.76 4.11
C SER A 240 10.38 2.81 3.54
N GLU A 241 10.32 4.05 4.05
CA GLU A 241 11.12 5.20 3.56
C GLU A 241 11.80 6.02 4.68
N GLY A 242 12.08 5.43 5.83
CA GLY A 242 12.75 6.12 6.93
C GLY A 242 11.81 6.80 7.94
N HIS A 243 10.50 6.55 7.87
CA HIS A 243 9.54 6.94 8.90
C HIS A 243 8.74 5.72 9.37
N PRO A 244 8.54 5.51 10.70
CA PRO A 244 7.76 4.39 11.21
C PRO A 244 6.30 4.47 10.76
N VAL A 245 5.78 3.34 10.32
CA VAL A 245 4.40 3.18 9.88
C VAL A 245 3.88 1.81 10.29
N GLU A 246 2.59 1.73 10.53
CA GLU A 246 1.88 0.48 10.82
C GLU A 246 0.74 0.27 9.82
N PHE A 247 0.48 -1.02 9.51
CA PHE A 247 -0.59 -1.47 8.63
C PHE A 247 -1.34 -2.62 9.29
N ARG A 248 -2.68 -2.59 9.28
CA ARG A 248 -3.51 -3.67 9.83
C ARG A 248 -4.81 -3.83 9.06
N ASN A 249 -5.55 -4.91 9.31
CA ASN A 249 -6.83 -5.19 8.67
C ASN A 249 -6.71 -5.15 7.14
N ILE A 250 -5.66 -5.82 6.61
CA ILE A 250 -5.35 -5.81 5.18
C ILE A 250 -6.22 -6.86 4.50
N GLU A 251 -7.13 -6.40 3.65
CA GLU A 251 -8.12 -7.24 2.98
C GLU A 251 -8.11 -6.99 1.47
N LEU A 252 -8.34 -8.03 0.71
CA LEU A 252 -8.36 -8.04 -0.74
C LEU A 252 -9.71 -8.53 -1.25
N GLN A 253 -10.23 -7.91 -2.30
CA GLN A 253 -11.37 -8.37 -3.09
C GLN A 253 -10.96 -8.48 -4.55
N ARG A 254 -10.97 -9.68 -5.13
CA ARG A 254 -10.66 -9.88 -6.55
C ARG A 254 -11.85 -9.51 -7.40
N LEU A 255 -11.60 -8.86 -8.55
CA LEU A 255 -12.61 -8.41 -9.52
C LEU A 255 -12.42 -9.07 -10.91
N ASP A 256 -11.37 -9.90 -11.07
CA ASP A 256 -11.04 -10.69 -12.27
C ASP A 256 -11.36 -12.17 -12.13
#